data_f4f22c7f2844eca53050d4e2f97d85e1
#
_entry.id   f4f22c7f2844eca53050d4e2f97d85e1
#
_cell.length_a   1.000
_cell.length_b   1.000
_cell.length_c   1.000
_cell.angle_alpha   90.00
_cell.angle_beta   90.00
_cell.angle_gamma   90.00
#
_symmetry.space_group_name_H-M   'P 1'
#
loop_
_entity.id
_entity.type
_entity.pdbx_description
1 polymer ?
#
loop_
_entity_poly.entity_id
_entity_poly.type
_entity_poly.pdbx_seq_one_letter_code
_entity_poly.pdbx_strand_id
1 'polypeptide(L)'
;MAIRIAVGQFHDLTDEKLRFAAQIGASGIQMNNPTLPGAARWHMQDVRALVDKVEAHGLTFEAIENVPTHFYDKAMLGSAGRDEQIENYNHTIRAVGRAGVPILGYHFMPNSVWRTQRLAPTRGGAGATQFSQSVVDTITDPAQLRAFMPTTLGHASSMPVYGPDDPVITEDQMWSNYKYFIDAVLPVAEAEGVRLALHPDDPPVPMLGGVARLFYRPWGLTHAYELAGGSPAWALDLCLGCCSEMPGGGDNVTRMIAFFAPRGSIAYVHFRDVQGTVPEFTECFLGDGNFDPAEVMAQLARSGFDGFLLDDHVPQMDGDSDWNHRGRAHAIGYMQGLIRMREFMTA
;
A
#
# COMPACT_ATOMS: atom_id res chain seq x y z
N MET A 1 -16.19 17.31 3.52
CA MET A 1 -14.79 17.73 3.20
C MET A 1 -14.48 17.27 1.79
N ALA A 2 -13.51 17.86 1.11
CA ALA A 2 -13.16 17.49 -0.27
C ALA A 2 -12.14 16.35 -0.26
N ILE A 3 -12.24 15.43 -1.21
CA ILE A 3 -11.21 14.42 -1.49
C ILE A 3 -9.93 15.16 -1.84
N ARG A 4 -8.82 14.82 -1.18
CA ARG A 4 -7.50 15.42 -1.39
C ARG A 4 -6.64 14.54 -2.30
N ILE A 5 -5.58 15.09 -2.85
CA ILE A 5 -4.58 14.34 -3.62
C ILE A 5 -3.21 14.51 -2.97
N ALA A 6 -2.60 13.37 -2.66
CA ALA A 6 -1.20 13.29 -2.26
C ALA A 6 -0.38 12.65 -3.38
N VAL A 7 0.93 12.88 -3.36
CA VAL A 7 1.89 12.12 -4.17
C VAL A 7 2.48 11.03 -3.29
N GLY A 8 2.53 9.80 -3.79
CA GLY A 8 2.99 8.65 -3.05
C GLY A 8 4.37 8.14 -3.44
N GLN A 9 4.77 7.08 -2.74
CA GLN A 9 5.98 6.31 -3.00
C GLN A 9 7.29 7.10 -2.86
N PHE A 10 7.35 7.95 -1.81
CA PHE A 10 8.60 8.56 -1.40
C PHE A 10 9.33 7.62 -0.43
N HIS A 11 10.52 7.17 -0.80
CA HIS A 11 11.46 6.49 0.12
C HIS A 11 12.44 7.48 0.75
N ASP A 12 12.72 8.57 0.03
CA ASP A 12 13.55 9.69 0.43
C ASP A 12 12.86 11.02 0.13
N LEU A 13 13.05 12.02 0.97
CA LEU A 13 12.52 13.36 0.78
C LEU A 13 13.62 14.29 0.23
N THR A 14 13.69 14.41 -1.10
CA THR A 14 14.51 15.45 -1.74
C THR A 14 13.68 16.73 -1.94
N ASP A 15 14.34 17.90 -1.88
CA ASP A 15 13.67 19.17 -2.15
C ASP A 15 13.12 19.24 -3.57
N GLU A 16 13.73 18.51 -4.49
CA GLU A 16 13.28 18.41 -5.88
C GLU A 16 11.93 17.72 -5.95
N LYS A 17 11.78 16.52 -5.34
CA LYS A 17 10.52 15.79 -5.30
C LYS A 17 9.42 16.54 -4.55
N LEU A 18 9.75 17.22 -3.45
CA LEU A 18 8.78 18.03 -2.71
C LEU A 18 8.30 19.24 -3.51
N ARG A 19 9.22 19.93 -4.20
CA ARG A 19 8.83 21.00 -5.14
C ARG A 19 7.98 20.48 -6.29
N PHE A 20 8.32 19.32 -6.84
CA PHE A 20 7.51 18.68 -7.88
C PHE A 20 6.08 18.42 -7.38
N ALA A 21 5.90 17.82 -6.21
CA ALA A 21 4.58 17.57 -5.63
C ALA A 21 3.77 18.87 -5.48
N ALA A 22 4.39 19.94 -4.97
CA ALA A 22 3.76 21.25 -4.85
C ALA A 22 3.41 21.87 -6.22
N GLN A 23 4.30 21.76 -7.21
CA GLN A 23 4.12 22.32 -8.57
C GLN A 23 2.98 21.64 -9.35
N ILE A 24 2.77 20.33 -9.15
CA ILE A 24 1.63 19.62 -9.78
C ILE A 24 0.32 19.78 -8.98
N GLY A 25 0.33 20.59 -7.90
CA GLY A 25 -0.87 20.94 -7.13
C GLY A 25 -1.35 19.83 -6.19
N ALA A 26 -0.48 18.94 -5.74
CA ALA A 26 -0.79 18.00 -4.67
C ALA A 26 -0.94 18.77 -3.34
N SER A 27 -1.84 18.31 -2.46
CA SER A 27 -2.03 18.88 -1.12
C SER A 27 -1.07 18.30 -0.09
N GLY A 28 -0.54 17.11 -0.36
CA GLY A 28 0.32 16.41 0.57
C GLY A 28 1.14 15.30 -0.08
N ILE A 29 1.86 14.59 0.74
CA ILE A 29 2.67 13.43 0.35
C ILE A 29 2.46 12.25 1.29
N GLN A 30 2.73 11.07 0.78
CA GLN A 30 2.86 9.84 1.55
C GLN A 30 4.28 9.31 1.37
N MET A 31 4.94 8.92 2.47
CA MET A 31 6.20 8.17 2.38
C MET A 31 5.94 6.67 2.48
N ASN A 32 6.70 5.89 1.73
CA ASN A 32 6.71 4.43 1.84
C ASN A 32 8.05 3.98 2.41
N ASN A 33 7.99 3.32 3.57
CA ASN A 33 9.15 2.72 4.23
C ASN A 33 10.38 3.67 4.29
N PRO A 34 10.25 4.84 4.95
CA PRO A 34 11.33 5.82 4.99
C PRO A 34 12.57 5.26 5.68
N THR A 35 13.74 5.59 5.15
CA THR A 35 15.02 5.26 5.79
C THR A 35 15.25 6.20 6.96
N LEU A 36 14.99 5.73 8.17
CA LEU A 36 15.21 6.45 9.43
C LEU A 36 16.21 5.72 10.32
N PRO A 37 16.87 6.42 11.25
CA PRO A 37 17.69 5.78 12.27
C PRO A 37 16.89 4.80 13.12
N GLY A 38 17.54 3.69 13.50
CA GLY A 38 16.94 2.66 14.35
C GLY A 38 16.88 1.29 13.68
N ALA A 39 17.37 0.26 14.38
CA ALA A 39 17.45 -1.10 13.85
C ALA A 39 16.16 -1.91 14.08
N ALA A 40 15.29 -1.48 15.02
CA ALA A 40 14.10 -2.23 15.41
C ALA A 40 12.86 -1.35 15.59
N ARG A 41 13.00 -0.04 15.61
CA ARG A 41 11.92 0.93 15.82
C ARG A 41 12.37 2.33 15.44
N TRP A 42 11.41 3.21 15.17
CA TRP A 42 11.65 4.63 14.94
C TRP A 42 11.45 5.47 16.21
N HIS A 43 12.06 6.66 16.23
CA HIS A 43 11.92 7.62 17.30
C HIS A 43 11.19 8.87 16.81
N MET A 44 10.41 9.49 17.71
CA MET A 44 9.54 10.63 17.40
C MET A 44 10.28 11.80 16.74
N GLN A 45 11.48 12.11 17.21
CA GLN A 45 12.30 13.20 16.67
C GLN A 45 12.70 13.00 15.20
N ASP A 46 12.96 11.73 14.80
CA ASP A 46 13.36 11.42 13.43
C ASP A 46 12.15 11.52 12.48
N VAL A 47 10.99 11.04 12.92
CA VAL A 47 9.72 11.20 12.19
C VAL A 47 9.32 12.68 12.12
N ARG A 48 9.44 13.44 13.22
CA ARG A 48 9.12 14.88 13.24
C ARG A 48 9.99 15.68 12.26
N ALA A 49 11.27 15.33 12.13
CA ALA A 49 12.14 15.99 11.15
C ALA A 49 11.67 15.79 9.69
N LEU A 50 11.06 14.64 9.36
CA LEU A 50 10.44 14.43 8.05
C LEU A 50 9.19 15.32 7.88
N VAL A 51 8.34 15.37 8.90
CA VAL A 51 7.14 16.22 8.89
C VAL A 51 7.50 17.68 8.70
N ASP A 52 8.46 18.20 9.49
CA ASP A 52 8.94 19.59 9.39
C ASP A 52 9.45 19.92 7.98
N LYS A 53 10.16 18.98 7.36
CA LYS A 53 10.67 19.16 6.00
C LYS A 53 9.54 19.25 4.96
N VAL A 54 8.51 18.45 5.08
CA VAL A 54 7.33 18.46 4.19
C VAL A 54 6.54 19.76 4.37
N GLU A 55 6.27 20.14 5.61
CA GLU A 55 5.54 21.35 5.97
C GLU A 55 6.27 22.62 5.49
N ALA A 56 7.61 22.63 5.50
CA ALA A 56 8.41 23.73 4.95
C ALA A 56 8.22 23.95 3.44
N HIS A 57 7.69 22.97 2.72
CA HIS A 57 7.33 23.07 1.29
C HIS A 57 5.84 23.37 1.06
N GLY A 58 5.08 23.66 2.13
CA GLY A 58 3.63 23.94 2.07
C GLY A 58 2.77 22.71 1.80
N LEU A 59 3.30 21.52 2.04
CA LEU A 59 2.62 20.24 1.86
C LEU A 59 2.23 19.64 3.21
N THR A 60 1.20 18.77 3.21
CA THR A 60 0.83 17.97 4.37
C THR A 60 1.53 16.61 4.33
N PHE A 61 2.06 16.16 5.47
CA PHE A 61 2.54 14.79 5.61
C PHE A 61 1.34 13.88 5.96
N GLU A 62 0.73 13.27 4.95
CA GLU A 62 -0.55 12.58 5.09
C GLU A 62 -0.42 11.20 5.78
N ALA A 63 0.61 10.43 5.42
CA ALA A 63 0.82 9.08 5.94
C ALA A 63 2.25 8.59 5.77
N ILE A 64 2.64 7.65 6.60
CA ILE A 64 3.72 6.70 6.32
C ILE A 64 3.08 5.37 5.96
N GLU A 65 3.31 4.88 4.76
CA GLU A 65 2.99 3.52 4.35
C GLU A 65 4.17 2.62 4.67
N ASN A 66 3.97 1.59 5.42
CA ASN A 66 4.95 0.60 5.80
C ASN A 66 6.12 1.08 6.68
N VAL A 67 6.45 0.25 7.62
CA VAL A 67 7.74 0.20 8.31
C VAL A 67 8.63 -0.86 7.68
N PRO A 68 9.95 -0.87 7.95
CA PRO A 68 10.81 -1.97 7.53
C PRO A 68 10.23 -3.32 7.97
N THR A 69 10.18 -4.30 7.06
CA THR A 69 9.57 -5.62 7.31
C THR A 69 10.12 -6.29 8.56
N HIS A 70 11.43 -6.14 8.83
CA HIS A 70 12.08 -6.69 10.02
C HIS A 70 11.64 -6.06 11.36
N PHE A 71 10.77 -5.03 11.32
CA PHE A 71 10.16 -4.49 12.55
C PHE A 71 8.97 -5.34 13.03
N TYR A 72 8.40 -6.23 12.18
CA TYR A 72 7.25 -7.05 12.53
C TYR A 72 7.16 -8.42 11.81
N ASP A 73 8.23 -8.85 11.13
CA ASP A 73 8.28 -10.15 10.43
C ASP A 73 8.08 -11.35 11.37
N LYS A 74 8.63 -11.28 12.59
CA LYS A 74 8.41 -12.34 13.59
C LYS A 74 6.96 -12.39 14.06
N ALA A 75 6.30 -11.24 14.13
CA ALA A 75 4.88 -11.18 14.44
C ALA A 75 4.05 -11.79 13.29
N MET A 76 4.37 -11.48 12.03
CA MET A 76 3.73 -12.07 10.87
C MET A 76 3.89 -13.60 10.82
N LEU A 77 5.09 -14.09 11.13
CA LEU A 77 5.42 -15.51 11.05
C LEU A 77 5.11 -16.30 12.33
N GLY A 78 4.72 -15.64 13.40
CA GLY A 78 4.47 -16.27 14.70
C GLY A 78 5.72 -16.84 15.35
N SER A 79 6.91 -16.31 15.02
CA SER A 79 8.19 -16.87 15.44
C SER A 79 8.67 -16.31 16.79
N ALA A 80 9.72 -16.93 17.35
CA ALA A 80 10.30 -16.53 18.64
C ALA A 80 10.79 -15.07 18.60
N GLY A 81 10.50 -14.31 19.69
CA GLY A 81 10.82 -12.89 19.80
C GLY A 81 9.76 -11.94 19.21
N ARG A 82 8.60 -12.47 18.78
CA ARG A 82 7.49 -11.64 18.25
C ARG A 82 6.99 -10.63 19.27
N ASP A 83 6.96 -10.96 20.57
CA ASP A 83 6.43 -10.07 21.60
C ASP A 83 7.31 -8.82 21.78
N GLU A 84 8.63 -9.00 21.81
CA GLU A 84 9.58 -7.88 21.83
C GLU A 84 9.45 -7.03 20.54
N GLN A 85 9.26 -7.68 19.40
CA GLN A 85 9.10 -6.99 18.13
C GLN A 85 7.79 -6.17 18.10
N ILE A 86 6.69 -6.72 18.62
CA ILE A 86 5.41 -6.01 18.76
C ILE A 86 5.56 -4.80 19.70
N GLU A 87 6.28 -4.91 20.82
CA GLU A 87 6.52 -3.75 21.69
C GLU A 87 7.35 -2.66 20.99
N ASN A 88 8.34 -3.04 20.16
CA ASN A 88 9.08 -2.08 19.33
C ASN A 88 8.18 -1.44 18.25
N TYR A 89 7.25 -2.21 17.67
CA TYR A 89 6.26 -1.69 16.75
C TYR A 89 5.31 -0.69 17.45
N ASN A 90 4.84 -1.00 18.65
CA ASN A 90 4.05 -0.10 19.49
C ASN A 90 4.81 1.19 19.81
N HIS A 91 6.12 1.12 20.06
CA HIS A 91 6.95 2.31 20.22
C HIS A 91 6.98 3.16 18.93
N THR A 92 7.06 2.51 17.77
CA THR A 92 7.00 3.20 16.46
C THR A 92 5.64 3.88 16.24
N ILE A 93 4.51 3.23 16.58
CA ILE A 93 3.18 3.86 16.54
C ILE A 93 3.14 5.13 17.40
N ARG A 94 3.65 5.07 18.64
CA ARG A 94 3.72 6.25 19.52
C ARG A 94 4.59 7.34 18.92
N ALA A 95 5.71 6.99 18.30
CA ALA A 95 6.62 7.94 17.66
C ALA A 95 5.94 8.65 16.49
N VAL A 96 5.23 7.89 15.64
CA VAL A 96 4.50 8.39 14.46
C VAL A 96 3.37 9.33 14.88
N GLY A 97 2.52 8.92 15.83
CA GLY A 97 1.41 9.74 16.32
C GLY A 97 1.88 11.05 16.99
N ARG A 98 2.88 10.98 17.86
CA ARG A 98 3.44 12.16 18.55
C ARG A 98 4.21 13.09 17.62
N ALA A 99 4.71 12.60 16.50
CA ALA A 99 5.28 13.42 15.45
C ALA A 99 4.21 14.16 14.59
N GLY A 100 2.93 13.82 14.77
CA GLY A 100 1.81 14.44 14.06
C GLY A 100 1.41 13.74 12.77
N VAL A 101 1.88 12.49 12.52
CA VAL A 101 1.46 11.70 11.35
C VAL A 101 0.22 10.89 11.71
N PRO A 102 -0.92 11.11 11.04
CA PRO A 102 -2.19 10.51 11.44
C PRO A 102 -2.38 9.06 10.98
N ILE A 103 -1.61 8.58 10.01
CA ILE A 103 -1.79 7.27 9.41
C ILE A 103 -0.46 6.54 9.29
N LEU A 104 -0.43 5.30 9.77
CA LEU A 104 0.64 4.35 9.56
C LEU A 104 0.08 3.15 8.79
N GLY A 105 0.49 2.99 7.53
CA GLY A 105 0.14 1.84 6.70
C GLY A 105 0.97 0.61 7.07
N TYR A 106 0.41 -0.55 6.80
CA TYR A 106 1.08 -1.83 6.95
C TYR A 106 0.51 -2.87 5.98
N HIS A 107 1.31 -3.82 5.62
CA HIS A 107 0.88 -5.05 4.96
C HIS A 107 1.12 -6.25 5.87
N PHE A 108 0.50 -7.39 5.58
CA PHE A 108 0.77 -8.63 6.33
C PHE A 108 1.31 -9.71 5.40
N MET A 109 2.24 -9.31 4.54
CA MET A 109 2.93 -10.12 3.53
C MET A 109 4.38 -10.33 3.93
N PRO A 110 4.75 -11.43 4.62
CA PRO A 110 6.14 -11.66 5.06
C PRO A 110 7.15 -11.65 3.91
N ASN A 111 6.72 -12.02 2.72
CA ASN A 111 7.52 -12.05 1.50
C ASN A 111 7.18 -10.90 0.52
N SER A 112 6.54 -9.82 1.02
CA SER A 112 6.33 -8.56 0.32
C SER A 112 5.58 -8.66 -1.03
N VAL A 113 5.65 -7.62 -1.86
CA VAL A 113 5.05 -7.53 -3.20
C VAL A 113 5.91 -8.27 -4.23
N TRP A 114 5.27 -9.01 -5.15
CA TRP A 114 5.96 -9.75 -6.21
C TRP A 114 5.52 -9.32 -7.59
N ARG A 115 6.51 -9.16 -8.48
CA ARG A 115 6.31 -8.98 -9.92
C ARG A 115 7.23 -9.93 -10.69
N THR A 116 6.79 -10.37 -11.85
CA THR A 116 7.56 -11.25 -12.73
C THR A 116 8.26 -10.51 -13.86
N GLN A 117 7.80 -9.29 -14.14
CA GLN A 117 8.43 -8.39 -15.10
C GLN A 117 8.29 -6.94 -14.62
N ARG A 118 9.37 -6.15 -14.75
CA ARG A 118 9.40 -4.75 -14.29
C ARG A 118 8.87 -3.76 -15.34
N LEU A 119 9.17 -4.00 -16.60
CA LEU A 119 8.84 -3.12 -17.72
C LEU A 119 8.14 -3.91 -18.84
N ALA A 120 6.97 -4.47 -18.51
CA ALA A 120 6.08 -5.02 -19.53
C ALA A 120 5.48 -3.87 -20.34
N PRO A 121 5.34 -4.02 -21.66
CA PRO A 121 4.81 -2.94 -22.50
C PRO A 121 3.31 -2.71 -22.23
N THR A 122 2.94 -1.45 -22.09
CA THR A 122 1.56 -0.97 -22.02
C THR A 122 1.31 0.09 -23.09
N ARG A 123 0.28 0.93 -22.96
CA ARG A 123 -0.11 1.93 -23.96
C ARG A 123 1.09 2.73 -24.49
N GLY A 124 1.23 2.77 -25.82
CA GLY A 124 2.29 3.52 -26.50
C GLY A 124 3.71 3.00 -26.29
N GLY A 125 3.87 1.81 -25.71
CA GLY A 125 5.16 1.21 -25.40
C GLY A 125 5.74 1.63 -24.05
N ALA A 126 5.00 2.37 -23.22
CA ALA A 126 5.42 2.67 -21.84
C ALA A 126 5.59 1.37 -21.04
N GLY A 127 6.55 1.35 -20.11
CA GLY A 127 6.83 0.18 -19.28
C GLY A 127 6.00 0.16 -18.01
N ALA A 128 5.44 -0.99 -17.63
CA ALA A 128 4.74 -1.17 -16.38
C ALA A 128 5.07 -2.52 -15.73
N THR A 129 4.80 -2.70 -14.46
CA THR A 129 5.06 -3.99 -13.80
C THR A 129 4.00 -5.01 -14.16
N GLN A 130 4.39 -6.29 -14.19
CA GLN A 130 3.53 -7.42 -14.55
C GLN A 130 3.74 -8.56 -13.56
N PHE A 131 2.67 -9.28 -13.28
CA PHE A 131 2.70 -10.57 -12.60
C PHE A 131 2.16 -11.68 -13.50
N SER A 132 2.84 -12.82 -13.53
CA SER A 132 2.40 -14.05 -14.18
C SER A 132 2.71 -15.24 -13.29
N GLN A 133 1.67 -15.96 -12.88
CA GLN A 133 1.82 -17.18 -12.07
C GLN A 133 2.57 -18.25 -12.86
N SER A 134 2.37 -18.32 -14.17
CA SER A 134 3.08 -19.29 -15.02
C SER A 134 4.60 -19.11 -14.97
N VAL A 135 5.10 -17.87 -14.86
CA VAL A 135 6.52 -17.60 -14.66
C VAL A 135 6.97 -18.07 -13.27
N VAL A 136 6.20 -17.78 -12.23
CA VAL A 136 6.51 -18.23 -10.85
C VAL A 136 6.58 -19.76 -10.79
N ASP A 137 5.65 -20.46 -11.42
CA ASP A 137 5.55 -21.91 -11.42
C ASP A 137 6.73 -22.60 -12.14
N THR A 138 7.44 -21.89 -13.01
CA THR A 138 8.68 -22.42 -13.63
C THR A 138 9.86 -22.45 -12.68
N ILE A 139 9.82 -21.68 -11.58
CA ILE A 139 10.90 -21.57 -10.61
C ILE A 139 10.63 -22.57 -9.50
N THR A 140 11.08 -23.81 -9.70
CA THR A 140 10.83 -24.93 -8.76
C THR A 140 11.81 -24.95 -7.59
N ASP A 141 12.96 -24.28 -7.71
CA ASP A 141 13.94 -24.14 -6.64
C ASP A 141 13.56 -22.95 -5.73
N PRO A 142 13.25 -23.17 -4.45
CA PRO A 142 12.92 -22.09 -3.52
C PRO A 142 14.00 -21.04 -3.35
N ALA A 143 15.30 -21.41 -3.49
CA ALA A 143 16.39 -20.46 -3.43
C ALA A 143 16.42 -19.54 -4.66
N GLN A 144 16.17 -20.08 -5.84
CA GLN A 144 16.06 -19.30 -7.09
C GLN A 144 14.84 -18.39 -7.05
N LEU A 145 13.70 -18.87 -6.56
CA LEU A 145 12.49 -18.06 -6.41
C LEU A 145 12.74 -16.85 -5.50
N ARG A 146 13.46 -17.04 -4.41
CA ARG A 146 13.85 -15.95 -3.49
C ARG A 146 14.81 -14.95 -4.11
N ALA A 147 15.79 -15.44 -4.88
CA ALA A 147 16.74 -14.59 -5.58
C ALA A 147 16.07 -13.79 -6.72
N PHE A 148 15.03 -14.33 -7.32
CA PHE A 148 14.27 -13.68 -8.41
C PHE A 148 13.47 -12.46 -7.93
N MET A 149 12.86 -12.55 -6.74
CA MET A 149 11.97 -11.52 -6.21
C MET A 149 12.58 -10.11 -6.12
N PRO A 150 13.77 -9.91 -5.51
CA PRO A 150 14.36 -8.57 -5.37
C PRO A 150 14.71 -7.94 -6.71
N THR A 151 14.94 -8.74 -7.74
CA THR A 151 15.39 -8.26 -9.06
C THR A 151 14.29 -7.60 -9.87
N THR A 152 13.03 -7.94 -9.61
CA THR A 152 11.90 -7.45 -10.41
C THR A 152 11.32 -6.13 -9.93
N LEU A 153 11.38 -5.81 -8.63
CA LEU A 153 10.84 -4.56 -8.08
C LEU A 153 11.88 -3.52 -7.67
N GLY A 154 13.16 -3.90 -7.62
CA GLY A 154 14.21 -2.99 -7.16
C GLY A 154 14.16 -2.67 -5.65
N HIS A 155 13.27 -3.28 -4.91
CA HIS A 155 13.16 -3.15 -3.47
C HIS A 155 13.73 -4.39 -2.79
N ALA A 156 15.02 -4.37 -2.51
CA ALA A 156 15.66 -5.32 -1.62
C ALA A 156 15.34 -4.99 -0.15
N SER A 157 14.10 -4.61 0.16
CA SER A 157 13.72 -4.38 1.54
C SER A 157 13.63 -5.72 2.26
N SER A 158 14.62 -5.99 3.09
CA SER A 158 14.57 -6.79 4.32
C SER A 158 13.48 -7.88 4.36
N MET A 159 13.48 -8.79 3.39
CA MET A 159 12.54 -9.89 3.43
C MET A 159 13.09 -11.00 4.29
N PRO A 160 12.31 -11.55 5.21
CA PRO A 160 12.67 -12.80 5.83
C PRO A 160 12.81 -13.83 4.70
N VAL A 161 13.99 -14.32 4.56
CA VAL A 161 14.31 -15.30 3.53
C VAL A 161 13.78 -16.64 4.00
N TYR A 162 12.61 -17.03 3.48
CA TYR A 162 12.12 -18.39 3.65
C TYR A 162 13.09 -19.36 2.97
N GLY A 163 13.64 -20.27 3.75
CA GLY A 163 14.50 -21.34 3.26
C GLY A 163 13.71 -22.53 2.71
N PRO A 164 14.34 -23.38 1.91
CA PRO A 164 13.71 -24.63 1.46
C PRO A 164 13.29 -25.53 2.63
N ASP A 165 13.97 -25.39 3.76
CA ASP A 165 13.74 -26.17 4.99
C ASP A 165 12.79 -25.44 5.97
N ASP A 166 12.35 -24.22 5.66
CA ASP A 166 11.42 -23.50 6.52
C ASP A 166 10.00 -24.09 6.40
N PRO A 167 9.26 -24.17 7.51
CA PRO A 167 7.93 -24.75 7.48
C PRO A 167 6.97 -23.87 6.66
N VAL A 168 6.06 -24.51 5.91
CA VAL A 168 4.96 -23.81 5.24
C VAL A 168 4.06 -23.17 6.31
N ILE A 169 3.78 -21.87 6.15
CA ILE A 169 2.84 -21.16 7.01
C ILE A 169 1.45 -21.22 6.36
N THR A 170 0.53 -21.90 7.04
CA THR A 170 -0.85 -22.09 6.56
C THR A 170 -1.70 -20.83 6.73
N GLU A 171 -2.86 -20.77 6.04
CA GLU A 171 -3.82 -19.67 6.18
C GLU A 171 -4.30 -19.52 7.63
N ASP A 172 -4.61 -20.62 8.32
CA ASP A 172 -5.05 -20.61 9.74
C ASP A 172 -3.96 -20.05 10.67
N GLN A 173 -2.70 -20.40 10.44
CA GLN A 173 -1.57 -19.85 11.20
C GLN A 173 -1.41 -18.35 10.94
N MET A 174 -1.51 -17.92 9.67
CA MET A 174 -1.43 -16.51 9.33
C MET A 174 -2.58 -15.69 9.93
N TRP A 175 -3.82 -16.21 9.93
CA TRP A 175 -4.95 -15.56 10.61
C TRP A 175 -4.74 -15.46 12.12
N SER A 176 -4.23 -16.51 12.74
CA SER A 176 -3.88 -16.49 14.16
C SER A 176 -2.80 -15.45 14.48
N ASN A 177 -1.77 -15.37 13.63
CA ASN A 177 -0.69 -14.39 13.78
C ASN A 177 -1.20 -12.96 13.55
N TYR A 178 -2.05 -12.76 12.55
CA TYR A 178 -2.67 -11.45 12.28
C TYR A 178 -3.53 -10.99 13.48
N LYS A 179 -4.39 -11.86 13.97
CA LYS A 179 -5.23 -11.56 15.15
C LYS A 179 -4.37 -11.19 16.36
N TYR A 180 -3.32 -11.97 16.62
CA TYR A 180 -2.39 -11.70 17.71
C TYR A 180 -1.72 -10.32 17.58
N PHE A 181 -1.30 -9.98 16.37
CA PHE A 181 -0.67 -8.69 16.08
C PHE A 181 -1.65 -7.53 16.28
N ILE A 182 -2.82 -7.56 15.65
CA ILE A 182 -3.78 -6.44 15.73
C ILE A 182 -4.31 -6.21 17.15
N ASP A 183 -4.54 -7.28 17.92
CA ASP A 183 -4.97 -7.17 19.32
C ASP A 183 -3.95 -6.42 20.18
N ALA A 184 -2.68 -6.54 19.87
CA ALA A 184 -1.62 -5.90 20.61
C ALA A 184 -1.34 -4.45 20.16
N VAL A 185 -1.57 -4.12 18.87
CA VAL A 185 -1.19 -2.80 18.34
C VAL A 185 -2.34 -1.80 18.26
N LEU A 186 -3.59 -2.26 18.04
CA LEU A 186 -4.74 -1.36 17.91
C LEU A 186 -4.99 -0.51 19.17
N PRO A 187 -4.91 -1.02 20.41
CA PRO A 187 -5.10 -0.18 21.58
C PRO A 187 -4.07 0.96 21.70
N VAL A 188 -2.84 0.73 21.22
CA VAL A 188 -1.79 1.76 21.23
C VAL A 188 -2.07 2.79 20.13
N ALA A 189 -2.48 2.34 18.95
CA ALA A 189 -2.84 3.22 17.86
C ALA A 189 -4.04 4.12 18.21
N GLU A 190 -5.07 3.58 18.87
CA GLU A 190 -6.20 4.34 19.41
C GLU A 190 -5.76 5.43 20.40
N ALA A 191 -4.88 5.07 21.36
CA ALA A 191 -4.40 5.99 22.37
C ALA A 191 -3.56 7.16 21.78
N GLU A 192 -2.87 6.94 20.69
CA GLU A 192 -2.03 7.94 20.02
C GLU A 192 -2.75 8.63 18.82
N GLY A 193 -4.02 8.25 18.55
CA GLY A 193 -4.79 8.83 17.46
C GLY A 193 -4.27 8.47 16.05
N VAL A 194 -3.58 7.34 15.92
CA VAL A 194 -3.02 6.84 14.66
C VAL A 194 -3.96 5.81 14.04
N ARG A 195 -4.27 5.95 12.76
CA ARG A 195 -4.97 4.91 12.01
C ARG A 195 -3.95 3.95 11.39
N LEU A 196 -4.13 2.65 11.66
CA LEU A 196 -3.34 1.59 11.04
C LEU A 196 -4.05 1.16 9.74
N ALA A 197 -3.46 1.49 8.59
CA ALA A 197 -4.04 1.25 7.28
C ALA A 197 -3.49 -0.04 6.67
N LEU A 198 -4.34 -1.08 6.62
CA LEU A 198 -4.01 -2.37 6.03
C LEU A 198 -4.02 -2.30 4.51
N HIS A 199 -2.91 -2.68 3.87
CA HIS A 199 -2.82 -2.87 2.42
C HIS A 199 -3.23 -4.30 2.01
N PRO A 200 -4.01 -4.49 0.93
CA PRO A 200 -4.31 -5.82 0.38
C PRO A 200 -3.07 -6.57 -0.08
N ASP A 201 -3.17 -7.89 -0.23
CA ASP A 201 -2.06 -8.68 -0.78
C ASP A 201 -1.79 -8.35 -2.25
N ASP A 202 -0.51 -8.30 -2.61
CA ASP A 202 -0.04 -8.03 -3.96
C ASP A 202 1.16 -8.95 -4.33
N PRO A 203 1.00 -9.89 -5.27
CA PRO A 203 -0.23 -10.24 -5.99
C PRO A 203 -1.26 -10.94 -5.09
N PRO A 204 -2.57 -10.86 -5.44
CA PRO A 204 -3.63 -11.48 -4.64
C PRO A 204 -3.77 -12.98 -4.94
N VAL A 205 -2.78 -13.75 -4.50
CA VAL A 205 -2.75 -15.22 -4.62
C VAL A 205 -2.84 -15.88 -3.24
N PRO A 206 -3.41 -17.10 -3.11
CA PRO A 206 -3.62 -17.70 -1.79
C PRO A 206 -2.34 -18.10 -1.07
N MET A 207 -1.27 -18.34 -1.81
CA MET A 207 0.04 -18.72 -1.26
C MET A 207 1.14 -18.27 -2.21
N LEU A 208 2.25 -17.79 -1.64
CA LEU A 208 3.42 -17.39 -2.40
C LEU A 208 4.69 -17.69 -1.59
N GLY A 209 5.64 -18.42 -2.19
CA GLY A 209 6.91 -18.75 -1.55
C GLY A 209 6.79 -19.51 -0.22
N GLY A 210 5.78 -20.40 -0.06
CA GLY A 210 5.56 -21.20 1.15
C GLY A 210 4.79 -20.48 2.27
N VAL A 211 4.33 -19.25 2.04
CA VAL A 211 3.56 -18.47 3.02
C VAL A 211 2.17 -18.20 2.48
N ALA A 212 1.14 -18.53 3.26
CA ALA A 212 -0.23 -18.18 2.93
C ALA A 212 -0.44 -16.66 2.98
N ARG A 213 -1.29 -16.16 2.11
CA ARG A 213 -1.73 -14.77 2.06
C ARG A 213 -3.18 -14.68 2.54
N LEU A 214 -3.57 -13.57 3.16
CA LEU A 214 -4.87 -13.41 3.82
C LEU A 214 -5.81 -12.50 3.06
N PHE A 215 -5.25 -11.48 2.42
CA PHE A 215 -5.99 -10.34 1.83
C PHE A 215 -6.01 -10.40 0.31
N TYR A 216 -5.96 -11.62 -0.24
CA TYR A 216 -5.97 -11.92 -1.68
C TYR A 216 -7.38 -12.02 -2.27
N ARG A 217 -8.42 -11.81 -1.45
CA ARG A 217 -9.83 -11.85 -1.85
C ARG A 217 -10.66 -10.90 -0.98
N PRO A 218 -11.80 -10.38 -1.48
CA PRO A 218 -12.64 -9.44 -0.75
C PRO A 218 -13.02 -9.88 0.66
N TRP A 219 -13.29 -11.18 0.84
CA TRP A 219 -13.61 -11.75 2.14
C TRP A 219 -12.47 -11.55 3.16
N GLY A 220 -11.23 -11.71 2.77
CA GLY A 220 -10.09 -11.51 3.67
C GLY A 220 -10.06 -10.10 4.26
N LEU A 221 -10.34 -9.09 3.43
CA LEU A 221 -10.38 -7.69 3.88
C LEU A 221 -11.56 -7.42 4.84
N THR A 222 -12.75 -7.95 4.52
CA THR A 222 -13.91 -7.80 5.43
C THR A 222 -13.74 -8.57 6.72
N HIS A 223 -13.10 -9.75 6.67
CA HIS A 223 -12.77 -10.53 7.87
C HIS A 223 -11.73 -9.84 8.76
N ALA A 224 -10.72 -9.19 8.18
CA ALA A 224 -9.78 -8.38 8.95
C ALA A 224 -10.47 -7.23 9.69
N TYR A 225 -11.44 -6.56 9.05
CA TYR A 225 -12.25 -5.53 9.67
C TYR A 225 -13.08 -6.09 10.86
N GLU A 226 -13.68 -7.27 10.68
CA GLU A 226 -14.42 -7.95 11.74
C GLU A 226 -13.53 -8.32 12.93
N LEU A 227 -12.33 -8.85 12.66
CA LEU A 227 -11.33 -9.19 13.69
C LEU A 227 -10.84 -7.97 14.46
N ALA A 228 -10.82 -6.79 13.84
CA ALA A 228 -10.48 -5.53 14.50
C ALA A 228 -11.55 -5.06 15.53
N GLY A 229 -12.72 -5.70 15.56
CA GLY A 229 -13.72 -5.51 16.59
C GLY A 229 -14.36 -4.10 16.64
N GLY A 230 -14.30 -3.34 15.53
CA GLY A 230 -14.82 -1.98 15.46
C GLY A 230 -13.85 -0.91 15.99
N SER A 231 -12.58 -1.24 16.17
CA SER A 231 -11.53 -0.26 16.50
C SER A 231 -11.51 0.89 15.51
N PRO A 232 -11.60 2.16 15.94
CA PRO A 232 -11.47 3.31 15.04
C PRO A 232 -10.05 3.48 14.50
N ALA A 233 -9.06 2.84 15.11
CA ALA A 233 -7.69 2.85 14.66
C ALA A 233 -7.42 1.88 13.50
N TRP A 234 -8.29 0.89 13.27
CA TRP A 234 -8.17 0.03 12.09
C TRP A 234 -8.76 0.72 10.86
N ALA A 235 -8.04 0.67 9.76
CA ALA A 235 -8.51 1.17 8.48
C ALA A 235 -7.93 0.36 7.31
N LEU A 236 -8.49 0.59 6.12
CA LEU A 236 -8.00 0.03 4.87
C LEU A 236 -7.20 1.09 4.11
N ASP A 237 -6.02 0.77 3.68
CA ASP A 237 -5.39 1.32 2.50
C ASP A 237 -6.08 0.67 1.30
N LEU A 238 -7.02 1.37 0.69
CA LEU A 238 -7.78 0.81 -0.43
C LEU A 238 -6.98 0.90 -1.72
N CYS A 239 -6.16 -0.11 -1.99
CA CYS A 239 -5.48 -0.24 -3.27
C CYS A 239 -6.47 -0.76 -4.34
N LEU A 240 -6.86 0.13 -5.27
CA LEU A 240 -7.80 -0.23 -6.35
C LEU A 240 -7.18 -1.26 -7.30
N GLY A 241 -5.87 -1.14 -7.56
CA GLY A 241 -5.12 -2.12 -8.34
C GLY A 241 -5.23 -3.51 -7.73
N CYS A 242 -4.81 -3.69 -6.48
CA CYS A 242 -4.87 -4.99 -5.81
C CYS A 242 -6.28 -5.57 -5.75
N CYS A 243 -7.30 -4.74 -5.49
CA CYS A 243 -8.69 -5.20 -5.51
C CYS A 243 -9.12 -5.66 -6.91
N SER A 244 -8.68 -4.96 -7.96
CA SER A 244 -9.03 -5.31 -9.34
C SER A 244 -8.18 -6.45 -9.92
N GLU A 245 -7.01 -6.75 -9.34
CA GLU A 245 -6.21 -7.94 -9.66
C GLU A 245 -6.86 -9.25 -9.19
N MET A 246 -7.73 -9.19 -8.18
CA MET A 246 -8.48 -10.35 -7.69
C MET A 246 -9.45 -10.88 -8.75
N PRO A 247 -9.78 -12.21 -8.75
CA PRO A 247 -10.85 -12.72 -9.59
C PRO A 247 -12.15 -11.94 -9.40
N GLY A 248 -12.72 -11.43 -10.49
CA GLY A 248 -13.87 -10.51 -10.47
C GLY A 248 -13.49 -9.08 -10.89
N GLY A 249 -12.21 -8.75 -10.98
CA GLY A 249 -11.75 -7.49 -11.57
C GLY A 249 -12.30 -6.25 -10.89
N GLY A 250 -12.71 -5.27 -11.69
CA GLY A 250 -13.24 -3.98 -11.23
C GLY A 250 -14.47 -4.05 -10.33
N ASP A 251 -15.26 -5.14 -10.39
CA ASP A 251 -16.41 -5.34 -9.49
C ASP A 251 -15.97 -5.42 -8.02
N ASN A 252 -14.75 -5.90 -7.75
CA ASN A 252 -14.23 -5.92 -6.39
C ASN A 252 -13.95 -4.51 -5.87
N VAL A 253 -13.48 -3.61 -6.73
CA VAL A 253 -13.24 -2.19 -6.38
C VAL A 253 -14.54 -1.55 -5.87
N THR A 254 -15.60 -1.64 -6.65
CA THR A 254 -16.91 -1.06 -6.29
C THR A 254 -17.50 -1.70 -5.04
N ARG A 255 -17.31 -3.01 -4.87
CA ARG A 255 -17.74 -3.76 -3.68
C ARG A 255 -17.00 -3.32 -2.42
N MET A 256 -15.69 -3.14 -2.49
CA MET A 256 -14.88 -2.70 -1.34
C MET A 256 -15.21 -1.25 -0.95
N ILE A 257 -15.39 -0.36 -1.91
CA ILE A 257 -15.84 1.01 -1.62
C ILE A 257 -17.21 0.98 -0.92
N ALA A 258 -18.18 0.21 -1.46
CA ALA A 258 -19.50 0.11 -0.88
C ALA A 258 -19.52 -0.46 0.54
N PHE A 259 -18.57 -1.33 0.87
CA PHE A 259 -18.46 -1.90 2.21
C PHE A 259 -17.74 -0.94 3.18
N PHE A 260 -16.55 -0.44 2.84
CA PHE A 260 -15.68 0.26 3.78
C PHE A 260 -15.96 1.76 3.91
N ALA A 261 -16.32 2.44 2.81
CA ALA A 261 -16.46 3.90 2.85
C ALA A 261 -17.61 4.39 3.76
N PRO A 262 -18.82 3.79 3.76
CA PRO A 262 -19.88 4.20 4.69
C PRO A 262 -19.56 3.93 6.17
N ARG A 263 -18.55 3.11 6.44
CA ARG A 263 -18.05 2.79 7.78
C ARG A 263 -16.93 3.72 8.23
N GLY A 264 -16.50 4.66 7.37
CA GLY A 264 -15.35 5.50 7.64
C GLY A 264 -14.02 4.72 7.74
N SER A 265 -13.98 3.50 7.21
CA SER A 265 -12.86 2.57 7.40
C SER A 265 -11.86 2.57 6.24
N ILE A 266 -11.93 3.54 5.31
CA ILE A 266 -10.89 3.78 4.33
C ILE A 266 -9.99 4.90 4.85
N ALA A 267 -8.68 4.65 4.98
CA ALA A 267 -7.72 5.65 5.38
C ALA A 267 -7.33 6.54 4.20
N TYR A 268 -6.94 5.91 3.12
CA TYR A 268 -6.60 6.52 1.84
C TYR A 268 -6.77 5.51 0.70
N VAL A 269 -6.58 5.97 -0.54
CA VAL A 269 -6.80 5.15 -1.74
C VAL A 269 -5.56 5.19 -2.63
N HIS A 270 -4.98 4.03 -2.93
CA HIS A 270 -4.06 3.86 -4.05
C HIS A 270 -4.87 3.81 -5.35
N PHE A 271 -4.84 4.93 -6.07
CA PHE A 271 -5.61 5.09 -7.30
C PHE A 271 -4.76 4.67 -8.51
N ARG A 272 -4.54 3.38 -8.64
CA ARG A 272 -3.84 2.74 -9.76
C ARG A 272 -4.72 1.69 -10.43
N ASP A 273 -4.43 1.38 -11.68
CA ASP A 273 -5.21 0.47 -12.51
C ASP A 273 -4.35 -0.64 -13.11
N VAL A 274 -4.98 -1.77 -13.41
CA VAL A 274 -4.34 -2.94 -14.01
C VAL A 274 -5.23 -3.55 -15.08
N GLN A 275 -4.62 -4.18 -16.09
CA GLN A 275 -5.29 -5.03 -17.07
C GLN A 275 -5.14 -6.49 -16.67
N GLY A 276 -6.24 -7.23 -16.65
CA GLY A 276 -6.28 -8.63 -16.26
C GLY A 276 -6.40 -8.84 -14.76
N THR A 277 -6.47 -10.09 -14.36
CA THR A 277 -6.56 -10.55 -12.97
C THR A 277 -5.61 -11.71 -12.78
N VAL A 278 -5.31 -12.09 -11.53
CA VAL A 278 -4.58 -13.36 -11.33
C VAL A 278 -5.27 -14.50 -12.11
N PRO A 279 -4.51 -15.36 -12.78
CA PRO A 279 -3.08 -15.61 -12.61
C PRO A 279 -2.13 -14.67 -13.40
N GLU A 280 -2.63 -13.73 -14.20
CA GLU A 280 -1.81 -12.81 -14.99
C GLU A 280 -2.44 -11.42 -15.04
N PHE A 281 -1.66 -10.39 -14.71
CA PHE A 281 -2.07 -8.99 -14.85
C PHE A 281 -0.87 -8.09 -15.17
N THR A 282 -1.15 -6.95 -15.78
CA THR A 282 -0.16 -5.90 -16.06
C THR A 282 -0.69 -4.56 -15.59
N GLU A 283 0.11 -3.79 -14.87
CA GLU A 283 -0.24 -2.41 -14.50
C GLU A 283 -0.36 -1.54 -15.75
N CYS A 284 -1.21 -0.53 -15.69
CA CYS A 284 -1.50 0.32 -16.86
C CYS A 284 -1.78 1.77 -16.46
N PHE A 285 -1.99 2.63 -17.45
CA PHE A 285 -2.49 3.98 -17.18
C PHE A 285 -3.93 3.93 -16.68
N LEU A 286 -4.31 4.90 -15.85
CA LEU A 286 -5.68 5.07 -15.38
C LEU A 286 -6.66 5.15 -16.56
N GLY A 287 -7.68 4.29 -16.51
CA GLY A 287 -8.72 4.18 -17.54
C GLY A 287 -8.42 3.21 -18.67
N ASP A 288 -7.26 2.55 -18.65
CA ASP A 288 -6.94 1.47 -19.61
C ASP A 288 -7.19 0.08 -19.01
N GLY A 289 -7.58 -0.02 -17.73
CA GLY A 289 -7.61 -1.27 -16.98
C GLY A 289 -8.99 -1.81 -16.65
N ASN A 290 -9.11 -2.40 -15.47
CA ASN A 290 -10.25 -3.22 -15.06
C ASN A 290 -11.47 -2.42 -14.57
N PHE A 291 -11.34 -1.13 -14.28
CA PHE A 291 -12.44 -0.31 -13.76
C PHE A 291 -12.50 1.06 -14.46
N ASP A 292 -13.69 1.69 -14.41
CA ASP A 292 -13.85 3.08 -14.86
C ASP A 292 -13.46 4.05 -13.72
N PRO A 293 -12.36 4.84 -13.86
CA PRO A 293 -11.93 5.77 -12.84
C PRO A 293 -12.97 6.86 -12.50
N ALA A 294 -13.82 7.25 -13.47
CA ALA A 294 -14.86 8.25 -13.22
C ALA A 294 -16.00 7.68 -12.36
N GLU A 295 -16.40 6.44 -12.60
CA GLU A 295 -17.38 5.74 -11.75
C GLU A 295 -16.86 5.54 -10.33
N VAL A 296 -15.59 5.10 -10.17
CA VAL A 296 -14.93 4.92 -8.88
C VAL A 296 -14.85 6.25 -8.12
N MET A 297 -14.41 7.34 -8.77
CA MET A 297 -14.37 8.67 -8.18
C MET A 297 -15.76 9.13 -7.71
N ALA A 298 -16.77 8.90 -8.53
CA ALA A 298 -18.16 9.25 -8.19
C ALA A 298 -18.69 8.42 -7.02
N GLN A 299 -18.32 7.14 -6.93
CA GLN A 299 -18.71 6.28 -5.82
C GLN A 299 -18.05 6.68 -4.50
N LEU A 300 -16.72 6.89 -4.48
CA LEU A 300 -15.99 7.40 -3.32
C LEU A 300 -16.63 8.67 -2.77
N ALA A 301 -16.91 9.58 -3.65
CA ALA A 301 -17.52 10.85 -3.27
C ALA A 301 -18.95 10.73 -2.74
N ARG A 302 -19.80 9.88 -3.34
CA ARG A 302 -21.16 9.63 -2.84
C ARG A 302 -21.18 8.90 -1.51
N SER A 303 -20.16 8.11 -1.22
CA SER A 303 -20.04 7.38 0.05
C SER A 303 -19.54 8.23 1.21
N GLY A 304 -19.19 9.51 0.98
CA GLY A 304 -18.72 10.42 2.01
C GLY A 304 -17.23 10.26 2.33
N PHE A 305 -16.46 9.58 1.49
CA PHE A 305 -15.01 9.51 1.66
C PHE A 305 -14.38 10.92 1.58
N ASP A 306 -13.58 11.27 2.58
CA ASP A 306 -12.95 12.58 2.76
C ASP A 306 -11.42 12.51 2.97
N GLY A 307 -10.83 11.35 2.70
CA GLY A 307 -9.39 11.10 2.76
C GLY A 307 -8.63 11.67 1.56
N PHE A 308 -7.53 11.03 1.24
CA PHE A 308 -6.73 11.39 0.07
C PHE A 308 -6.57 10.19 -0.89
N LEU A 309 -6.32 10.53 -2.14
CA LEU A 309 -5.93 9.60 -3.20
C LEU A 309 -4.46 9.81 -3.51
N LEU A 310 -3.78 8.76 -3.92
CA LEU A 310 -2.41 8.85 -4.42
C LEU A 310 -2.18 7.92 -5.60
N ASP A 311 -1.11 8.19 -6.33
CA ASP A 311 -0.77 7.58 -7.60
C ASP A 311 -0.13 6.19 -7.50
N ASP A 312 0.36 5.77 -6.32
CA ASP A 312 1.02 4.48 -6.06
C ASP A 312 2.04 4.09 -7.15
N HIS A 313 1.77 3.09 -7.96
CA HIS A 313 2.57 2.72 -9.12
C HIS A 313 2.05 3.42 -10.38
N VAL A 314 2.96 3.82 -11.25
CA VAL A 314 2.63 4.47 -12.54
C VAL A 314 3.49 3.91 -13.66
N PRO A 315 2.97 3.79 -14.89
CA PRO A 315 3.79 3.40 -16.04
C PRO A 315 4.95 4.37 -16.29
N GLN A 316 6.11 3.82 -16.62
CA GLN A 316 7.31 4.58 -16.98
C GLN A 316 7.23 4.98 -18.45
N MET A 317 7.16 6.27 -18.70
CA MET A 317 7.15 6.85 -20.05
C MET A 317 8.57 6.99 -20.62
N ASP A 318 8.70 7.09 -21.94
CA ASP A 318 9.99 7.36 -22.59
C ASP A 318 10.64 8.64 -22.05
N GLY A 319 11.90 8.52 -21.64
CA GLY A 319 12.67 9.63 -21.06
C GLY A 319 12.20 10.08 -19.68
N ASP A 320 11.45 9.24 -18.96
CA ASP A 320 11.09 9.52 -17.59
C ASP A 320 12.28 9.30 -16.65
N SER A 321 12.21 9.89 -15.47
CA SER A 321 13.17 9.64 -14.39
C SER A 321 12.93 8.27 -13.75
N ASP A 322 13.90 7.82 -12.93
CA ASP A 322 13.77 6.57 -12.16
C ASP A 322 12.58 6.59 -11.18
N TRP A 323 12.13 7.77 -10.75
CA TRP A 323 10.96 7.95 -9.89
C TRP A 323 9.66 8.19 -10.69
N ASN A 324 9.71 8.14 -12.01
CA ASN A 324 8.57 8.27 -12.92
C ASN A 324 7.80 9.61 -12.80
N HIS A 325 8.50 10.73 -12.79
CA HIS A 325 7.88 12.07 -12.67
C HIS A 325 6.77 12.31 -13.70
N ARG A 326 6.97 11.89 -14.97
CA ARG A 326 5.96 12.05 -16.04
C ARG A 326 4.74 11.19 -15.79
N GLY A 327 4.96 9.93 -15.43
CA GLY A 327 3.89 8.99 -15.07
C GLY A 327 3.06 9.52 -13.88
N ARG A 328 3.74 10.02 -12.85
CA ARG A 328 3.08 10.62 -11.65
C ARG A 328 2.31 11.88 -12.01
N ALA A 329 2.90 12.80 -12.75
CA ALA A 329 2.20 14.01 -13.19
C ALA A 329 0.93 13.68 -14.00
N HIS A 330 0.99 12.65 -14.87
CA HIS A 330 -0.18 12.18 -15.61
C HIS A 330 -1.27 11.64 -14.67
N ALA A 331 -0.92 10.75 -13.75
CA ALA A 331 -1.89 10.14 -12.83
C ALA A 331 -2.53 11.18 -11.89
N ILE A 332 -1.72 12.08 -11.32
CA ILE A 332 -2.20 13.16 -10.44
C ILE A 332 -3.12 14.11 -11.22
N GLY A 333 -2.70 14.55 -12.42
CA GLY A 333 -3.53 15.43 -13.27
C GLY A 333 -4.85 14.75 -13.69
N TYR A 334 -4.83 13.45 -13.95
CA TYR A 334 -6.03 12.68 -14.26
C TYR A 334 -7.02 12.68 -13.06
N MET A 335 -6.55 12.37 -11.86
CA MET A 335 -7.37 12.39 -10.64
C MET A 335 -7.91 13.79 -10.33
N GLN A 336 -7.09 14.84 -10.49
CA GLN A 336 -7.51 16.25 -10.32
C GLN A 336 -8.62 16.62 -11.30
N GLY A 337 -8.50 16.18 -12.55
CA GLY A 337 -9.53 16.38 -13.57
C GLY A 337 -10.87 15.74 -13.20
N LEU A 338 -10.85 14.50 -12.68
CA LEU A 338 -12.05 13.80 -12.21
C LEU A 338 -12.71 14.52 -11.01
N ILE A 339 -11.93 14.93 -10.02
CA ILE A 339 -12.44 15.69 -8.86
C ILE A 339 -13.08 17.00 -9.34
N ARG A 340 -12.38 17.77 -10.18
CA ARG A 340 -12.86 19.05 -10.67
C ARG A 340 -14.15 18.95 -11.50
N MET A 341 -14.22 17.94 -12.38
CA MET A 341 -15.42 17.69 -13.18
C MET A 341 -16.60 17.34 -12.30
N ARG A 342 -16.40 16.46 -11.31
CA ARG A 342 -17.44 16.10 -10.37
C ARG A 342 -17.96 17.31 -9.59
N GLU A 343 -17.07 18.15 -9.05
CA GLU A 343 -17.46 19.37 -8.34
C GLU A 343 -18.32 20.28 -9.21
N PHE A 344 -17.95 20.45 -10.47
CA PHE A 344 -18.72 21.23 -11.44
C PHE A 344 -20.11 20.65 -11.70
N MET A 345 -20.23 19.31 -11.78
CA MET A 345 -21.52 18.64 -12.03
C MET A 345 -22.46 18.64 -10.81
N THR A 346 -21.94 18.88 -9.60
CA THR A 346 -22.70 18.87 -8.35
C THR A 346 -22.96 20.26 -7.77
N ALA A 347 -22.37 21.31 -8.37
CA ALA A 347 -22.60 22.73 -8.03
C ALA A 347 -23.86 23.25 -8.71
#